data_4df35a906571f27476d2897fc9cf7e3e
#
_entry.id   4df35a906571f27476d2897fc9cf7e3e
#
_cell.length_a   1.000
_cell.length_b   1.000
_cell.length_c   1.000
_cell.angle_alpha   90.00
_cell.angle_beta   90.00
_cell.angle_gamma   90.00
#
_symmetry.space_group_name_H-M   'P 1'
#
loop_
_entity.id
_entity.type
_entity.pdbx_description
1 polymer ?
#
loop_
_entity_poly.entity_id
_entity_poly.type
_entity_poly.pdbx_seq_one_letter_code
_entity_poly.pdbx_strand_id
1 'polypeptide(L)'
;SRDETIAVDALVDEVLVDLEPLAQEKKIKLIGNCKDTTMVGSDILIYRMVYNLVENAIKYNHFGGQVTVTAYRKGKSICLSVEDTGSGIPAELKERIFEPFFRVDKSRSRQLGGVGLGLALVHEIVRVHDGRITVQSSPSGGTIFEVVFTQ
;
A
#
# COMPACT_ATOMS: atom_id res chain seq x y z
N SER A 1 23.15 4.26 -1.69
CA SER A 1 22.64 4.46 -3.02
C SER A 1 21.15 4.19 -3.14
N ARG A 2 20.55 4.91 -4.05
CA ARG A 2 19.12 4.81 -4.31
C ARG A 2 18.80 3.96 -5.53
N ASP A 3 19.80 3.68 -6.37
CA ASP A 3 19.55 3.11 -7.70
C ASP A 3 19.93 1.63 -7.73
N GLU A 4 19.13 0.85 -7.04
CA GLU A 4 19.30 -0.60 -7.00
C GLU A 4 18.28 -1.24 -7.93
N THR A 5 18.59 -2.44 -8.44
CA THR A 5 17.62 -3.23 -9.17
C THR A 5 16.82 -4.05 -8.18
N ILE A 6 15.53 -3.85 -8.16
CA ILE A 6 14.62 -4.44 -7.18
C ILE A 6 13.74 -5.47 -7.87
N ALA A 7 13.73 -6.71 -7.36
CA ALA A 7 12.76 -7.71 -7.76
C ALA A 7 11.47 -7.44 -6.99
N VAL A 8 10.51 -6.80 -7.64
CA VAL A 8 9.30 -6.32 -6.96
C VAL A 8 8.46 -7.46 -6.41
N ASP A 9 8.34 -8.56 -7.17
CA ASP A 9 7.58 -9.73 -6.73
C ASP A 9 8.16 -10.33 -5.44
N ALA A 10 9.49 -10.45 -5.37
CA ALA A 10 10.14 -10.97 -4.16
C ALA A 10 9.98 -10.03 -2.99
N LEU A 11 10.07 -8.73 -3.24
CA LEU A 11 9.90 -7.71 -2.20
C LEU A 11 8.48 -7.74 -1.64
N VAL A 12 7.47 -7.88 -2.50
CA VAL A 12 6.07 -7.99 -2.06
C VAL A 12 5.88 -9.25 -1.21
N ASP A 13 6.45 -10.37 -1.65
CA ASP A 13 6.35 -11.61 -0.87
C ASP A 13 6.93 -11.42 0.53
N GLU A 14 8.04 -10.73 0.66
CA GLU A 14 8.66 -10.47 1.94
C GLU A 14 7.75 -9.62 2.84
N VAL A 15 7.12 -8.59 2.27
CA VAL A 15 6.19 -7.74 3.02
C VAL A 15 5.01 -8.57 3.53
N LEU A 16 4.45 -9.43 2.67
CA LEU A 16 3.30 -10.24 3.06
C LEU A 16 3.65 -11.24 4.16
N VAL A 17 4.85 -11.82 4.12
CA VAL A 17 5.33 -12.69 5.19
C VAL A 17 5.46 -11.90 6.49
N ASP A 18 6.06 -10.71 6.42
CA ASP A 18 6.30 -9.89 7.61
C ASP A 18 5.02 -9.41 8.26
N LEU A 19 3.96 -9.20 7.48
CA LEU A 19 2.68 -8.71 7.99
C LEU A 19 1.66 -9.81 8.27
N GLU A 20 2.00 -11.07 8.01
CA GLU A 20 1.08 -12.18 8.27
C GLU A 20 0.59 -12.23 9.72
N PRO A 21 1.46 -12.04 10.74
CA PRO A 21 0.97 -12.04 12.13
C PRO A 21 -0.10 -10.97 12.39
N LEU A 22 0.07 -9.78 11.84
CA LEU A 22 -0.91 -8.72 12.00
C LEU A 22 -2.23 -9.06 11.31
N ALA A 23 -2.15 -9.63 10.10
CA ALA A 23 -3.33 -10.04 9.36
C ALA A 23 -4.09 -11.13 10.09
N GLN A 24 -3.38 -12.07 10.72
CA GLN A 24 -4.02 -13.18 11.44
C GLN A 24 -4.88 -12.69 12.59
N GLU A 25 -4.52 -11.59 13.24
CA GLU A 25 -5.30 -11.05 14.35
C GLU A 25 -6.73 -10.71 13.94
N LYS A 26 -6.92 -10.36 12.66
CA LYS A 26 -8.24 -10.03 12.11
C LYS A 26 -8.70 -11.06 11.07
N LYS A 27 -8.01 -12.16 10.97
CA LYS A 27 -8.27 -13.24 10.00
C LYS A 27 -8.37 -12.70 8.58
N ILE A 28 -7.47 -11.79 8.25
CA ILE A 28 -7.40 -11.20 6.93
C ILE A 28 -6.49 -12.06 6.05
N LYS A 29 -6.97 -12.33 4.84
CA LYS A 29 -6.19 -13.09 3.86
C LYS A 29 -5.33 -12.12 3.06
N LEU A 30 -4.03 -12.39 3.02
CA LEU A 30 -3.08 -11.63 2.21
C LEU A 30 -2.81 -12.39 0.92
N ILE A 31 -2.99 -11.72 -0.22
CA ILE A 31 -2.84 -12.34 -1.54
C ILE A 31 -1.82 -11.55 -2.33
N GLY A 32 -0.78 -12.22 -2.82
CA GLY A 32 0.18 -11.66 -3.75
C GLY A 32 -0.13 -12.15 -5.14
N ASN A 33 -0.30 -11.22 -6.08
CA ASN A 33 -0.57 -11.54 -7.49
C ASN A 33 0.37 -10.69 -8.33
N CYS A 34 1.67 -10.98 -8.20
CA CYS A 34 2.71 -10.17 -8.83
C CYS A 34 3.37 -10.98 -9.94
N LYS A 35 3.50 -10.35 -11.11
CA LYS A 35 4.28 -10.92 -12.19
C LYS A 35 5.75 -10.62 -11.95
N ASP A 36 6.62 -11.43 -12.55
CA ASP A 36 8.06 -11.20 -12.50
C ASP A 36 8.34 -9.79 -13.03
N THR A 37 8.71 -8.90 -12.12
CA THR A 37 8.82 -7.48 -12.41
C THR A 37 10.00 -6.90 -11.66
N THR A 38 10.85 -6.15 -12.36
CA THR A 38 11.97 -5.45 -11.74
C THR A 38 11.80 -3.95 -11.92
N MET A 39 12.34 -3.18 -10.99
CA MET A 39 12.40 -1.74 -11.10
C MET A 39 13.73 -1.25 -10.53
N VAL A 40 14.09 -0.01 -10.85
CA VAL A 40 15.26 0.65 -10.29
C VAL A 40 14.79 1.63 -9.23
N GLY A 41 15.40 1.61 -8.06
CA GLY A 41 15.05 2.51 -6.98
C GLY A 41 15.74 2.13 -5.69
N SER A 42 15.24 2.62 -4.58
CA SER A 42 15.76 2.28 -3.26
C SER A 42 15.00 1.09 -2.70
N ASP A 43 15.68 -0.02 -2.52
CA ASP A 43 15.07 -1.24 -1.99
C ASP A 43 14.42 -0.97 -0.62
N ILE A 44 15.13 -0.27 0.26
CA ILE A 44 14.62 0.05 1.60
C ILE A 44 13.35 0.89 1.53
N LEU A 45 13.33 1.91 0.68
CA LEU A 45 12.18 2.80 0.60
C LEU A 45 10.99 2.13 -0.06
N ILE A 46 11.22 1.37 -1.13
CA ILE A 46 10.11 0.67 -1.79
C ILE A 46 9.52 -0.39 -0.86
N TYR A 47 10.36 -1.11 -0.11
CA TYR A 47 9.85 -2.03 0.90
C TYR A 47 8.96 -1.30 1.90
N ARG A 48 9.43 -0.15 2.42
CA ARG A 48 8.68 0.63 3.38
C ARG A 48 7.34 1.11 2.81
N MET A 49 7.34 1.51 1.54
CA MET A 49 6.13 1.94 0.86
C MET A 49 5.09 0.82 0.82
N VAL A 50 5.50 -0.36 0.34
CA VAL A 50 4.58 -1.50 0.23
C VAL A 50 4.12 -1.93 1.61
N TYR A 51 5.04 -2.00 2.57
CA TYR A 51 4.71 -2.36 3.95
C TYR A 51 3.62 -1.44 4.51
N ASN A 52 3.80 -0.13 4.35
CA ASN A 52 2.84 0.83 4.89
C ASN A 52 1.48 0.74 4.21
N LEU A 53 1.45 0.52 2.90
CA LEU A 53 0.19 0.37 2.19
C LEU A 53 -0.55 -0.90 2.63
N VAL A 54 0.16 -2.00 2.78
CA VAL A 54 -0.46 -3.26 3.20
C VAL A 54 -0.89 -3.18 4.66
N GLU A 55 -0.04 -2.63 5.52
CA GLU A 55 -0.40 -2.46 6.94
C GLU A 55 -1.66 -1.62 7.09
N ASN A 56 -1.76 -0.53 6.33
CA ASN A 56 -2.93 0.32 6.33
C ASN A 56 -4.18 -0.45 5.88
N ALA A 57 -4.02 -1.27 4.83
CA ALA A 57 -5.13 -2.08 4.31
C ALA A 57 -5.61 -3.13 5.32
N ILE A 58 -4.73 -3.63 6.17
CA ILE A 58 -5.09 -4.56 7.22
C ILE A 58 -5.82 -3.84 8.35
N LYS A 59 -5.27 -2.71 8.80
CA LYS A 59 -5.80 -1.98 9.96
C LYS A 59 -7.22 -1.49 9.76
N TYR A 60 -7.56 -1.07 8.56
CA TYR A 60 -8.87 -0.50 8.26
C TYR A 60 -9.79 -1.48 7.54
N ASN A 61 -9.44 -2.75 7.55
CA ASN A 61 -10.26 -3.81 6.97
C ASN A 61 -11.23 -4.39 7.99
N HIS A 62 -12.18 -5.16 7.47
CA HIS A 62 -13.13 -5.91 8.30
C HIS A 62 -12.51 -7.24 8.72
N PHE A 63 -12.98 -7.78 9.84
CA PHE A 63 -12.60 -9.10 10.27
C PHE A 63 -12.95 -10.12 9.17
N GLY A 64 -11.99 -10.95 8.79
CA GLY A 64 -12.19 -11.94 7.74
C GLY A 64 -12.06 -11.39 6.31
N GLY A 65 -11.64 -10.15 6.15
CA GLY A 65 -11.46 -9.55 4.82
C GLY A 65 -10.21 -10.02 4.12
N GLN A 66 -9.84 -9.31 3.06
CA GLN A 66 -8.62 -9.65 2.33
C GLN A 66 -7.93 -8.42 1.76
N VAL A 67 -6.64 -8.58 1.50
CA VAL A 67 -5.79 -7.58 0.87
C VAL A 67 -5.07 -8.25 -0.30
N THR A 68 -5.14 -7.64 -1.47
CA THR A 68 -4.50 -8.17 -2.67
C THR A 68 -3.46 -7.16 -3.16
N VAL A 69 -2.22 -7.61 -3.32
CA VAL A 69 -1.14 -6.80 -3.89
C VAL A 69 -0.86 -7.31 -5.28
N THR A 70 -0.91 -6.41 -6.25
CA THR A 70 -0.67 -6.74 -7.66
C THR A 70 0.50 -5.91 -8.17
N ALA A 71 1.37 -6.50 -8.96
CA ALA A 71 2.46 -5.77 -9.58
C ALA A 71 2.72 -6.34 -10.97
N TYR A 72 2.96 -5.44 -11.92
CA TYR A 72 3.24 -5.83 -13.31
C TYR A 72 3.89 -4.68 -14.05
N ARG A 73 4.53 -5.00 -15.15
CA ARG A 73 5.10 -4.00 -16.05
C ARG A 73 4.13 -3.75 -17.20
N LYS A 74 3.94 -2.49 -17.54
CA LYS A 74 3.15 -2.08 -18.70
C LYS A 74 3.99 -1.08 -19.47
N GLY A 75 4.61 -1.52 -20.58
CA GLY A 75 5.53 -0.69 -21.33
C GLY A 75 6.72 -0.30 -20.48
N LYS A 76 6.92 1.01 -20.31
CA LYS A 76 8.00 1.56 -19.49
C LYS A 76 7.55 1.82 -18.05
N SER A 77 6.34 1.43 -17.71
CA SER A 77 5.81 1.69 -16.37
C SER A 77 5.76 0.42 -15.55
N ILE A 78 6.05 0.58 -14.27
CA ILE A 78 5.86 -0.45 -13.26
C ILE A 78 4.61 -0.04 -12.49
N CYS A 79 3.61 -0.92 -12.47
CA CYS A 79 2.35 -0.67 -11.79
C CYS A 79 2.25 -1.59 -10.57
N LEU A 80 1.93 -1.00 -9.44
CA LEU A 80 1.74 -1.75 -8.19
C LEU A 80 0.45 -1.26 -7.55
N SER A 81 -0.41 -2.19 -7.15
CA SER A 81 -1.64 -1.83 -6.47
C SER A 81 -1.84 -2.63 -5.20
N VAL A 82 -2.49 -2.01 -4.23
CA VAL A 82 -2.90 -2.65 -2.97
C VAL A 82 -4.39 -2.41 -2.83
N GLU A 83 -5.15 -3.49 -2.91
CA GLU A 83 -6.62 -3.45 -2.82
C GLU A 83 -7.07 -4.13 -1.54
N ASP A 84 -7.99 -3.48 -0.81
CA ASP A 84 -8.57 -4.08 0.38
C ASP A 84 -10.09 -4.15 0.26
N THR A 85 -10.68 -4.97 1.12
CA THR A 85 -12.12 -5.14 1.22
C THR A 85 -12.68 -4.39 2.44
N GLY A 86 -11.99 -3.34 2.87
CA GLY A 86 -12.35 -2.58 4.07
C GLY A 86 -13.48 -1.60 3.87
N SER A 87 -13.51 -0.60 4.74
CA SER A 87 -14.62 0.36 4.79
C SER A 87 -14.55 1.46 3.73
N GLY A 88 -13.44 1.54 2.99
CA GLY A 88 -13.28 2.58 1.98
C GLY A 88 -12.94 3.94 2.57
N ILE A 89 -12.74 4.91 1.69
CA ILE A 89 -12.40 6.28 2.05
C ILE A 89 -13.42 7.19 1.36
N PRO A 90 -14.07 8.09 2.13
CA PRO A 90 -15.00 9.05 1.51
C PRO A 90 -14.31 9.84 0.39
N ALA A 91 -15.01 10.04 -0.71
CA ALA A 91 -14.44 10.69 -1.88
C ALA A 91 -13.85 12.06 -1.56
N GLU A 92 -14.51 12.81 -0.69
CA GLU A 92 -14.09 14.17 -0.33
C GLU A 92 -12.81 14.19 0.50
N LEU A 93 -12.37 13.04 1.04
CA LEU A 93 -11.16 12.97 1.86
C LEU A 93 -9.97 12.39 1.11
N LYS A 94 -10.16 11.93 -0.12
CA LYS A 94 -9.09 11.20 -0.84
C LYS A 94 -7.83 12.03 -1.07
N GLU A 95 -7.97 13.35 -1.19
CA GLU A 95 -6.80 14.20 -1.39
C GLU A 95 -6.08 14.51 -0.07
N ARG A 96 -6.76 14.35 1.06
CA ARG A 96 -6.21 14.70 2.36
C ARG A 96 -5.50 13.55 3.08
N ILE A 97 -5.72 12.32 2.65
CA ILE A 97 -5.21 11.14 3.37
C ILE A 97 -3.68 11.06 3.38
N PHE A 98 -3.01 11.80 2.49
CA PHE A 98 -1.55 11.81 2.44
C PHE A 98 -0.95 12.94 3.28
N GLU A 99 -1.77 13.78 3.92
CA GLU A 99 -1.27 14.82 4.82
C GLU A 99 -0.77 14.20 6.11
N PRO A 100 0.36 14.68 6.65
CA PRO A 100 0.86 14.17 7.92
C PRO A 100 -0.20 14.34 9.01
N PHE A 101 -0.35 13.32 9.85
CA PHE A 101 -1.27 13.28 10.98
C PHE A 101 -2.76 13.29 10.61
N PHE A 102 -3.09 13.28 9.31
CA PHE A 102 -4.50 13.19 8.92
C PHE A 102 -5.02 11.78 9.18
N ARG A 103 -6.24 11.68 9.69
CA ARG A 103 -6.94 10.42 9.92
C ARG A 103 -8.39 10.59 9.52
N VAL A 104 -8.91 9.60 8.78
CA VAL A 104 -10.32 9.60 8.36
C VAL A 104 -11.24 9.52 9.57
N ASP A 105 -10.89 8.66 10.55
CA ASP A 105 -11.63 8.50 11.81
C ASP A 105 -10.59 8.55 12.93
N LYS A 106 -10.46 9.73 13.58
CA LYS A 106 -9.43 9.93 14.59
C LYS A 106 -9.57 8.97 15.77
N SER A 107 -10.80 8.74 16.21
CA SER A 107 -11.04 7.85 17.34
C SER A 107 -10.62 6.42 17.02
N ARG A 108 -11.04 5.92 15.85
CA ARG A 108 -10.70 4.58 15.40
C ARG A 108 -9.20 4.43 15.16
N SER A 109 -8.58 5.44 14.58
CA SER A 109 -7.13 5.40 14.31
C SER A 109 -6.33 5.29 15.59
N ARG A 110 -6.75 5.99 16.65
CA ARG A 110 -6.07 5.89 17.94
C ARG A 110 -6.20 4.50 18.54
N GLN A 111 -7.39 3.91 18.44
CA GLN A 111 -7.61 2.54 18.92
C GLN A 111 -6.70 1.54 18.20
N LEU A 112 -6.42 1.81 16.93
CA LEU A 112 -5.57 0.95 16.12
C LEU A 112 -4.09 1.30 16.23
N GLY A 113 -3.75 2.32 17.03
CA GLY A 113 -2.35 2.68 17.29
C GLY A 113 -1.69 3.51 16.20
N GLY A 114 -2.45 3.99 15.22
CA GLY A 114 -1.88 4.79 14.14
C GLY A 114 -1.70 6.24 14.54
N VAL A 115 -0.68 6.89 13.98
CA VAL A 115 -0.41 8.32 14.22
C VAL A 115 -0.62 9.18 12.97
N GLY A 116 -1.03 8.56 11.85
CA GLY A 116 -1.34 9.32 10.64
C GLY A 116 -0.13 9.70 9.79
N LEU A 117 0.98 8.98 9.93
CA LEU A 117 2.19 9.28 9.17
C LEU A 117 2.47 8.30 8.04
N GLY A 118 1.85 7.10 8.07
CA GLY A 118 2.16 6.04 7.10
C GLY A 118 1.91 6.43 5.66
N LEU A 119 0.75 7.03 5.38
CA LEU A 119 0.42 7.43 4.00
C LEU A 119 1.19 8.66 3.56
N ALA A 120 1.52 9.59 4.47
CA ALA A 120 2.37 10.72 4.15
C ALA A 120 3.76 10.23 3.72
N LEU A 121 4.29 9.24 4.43
CA LEU A 121 5.58 8.64 4.07
C LEU A 121 5.50 7.94 2.72
N VAL A 122 4.41 7.21 2.46
CA VAL A 122 4.20 6.57 1.16
C VAL A 122 4.24 7.61 0.05
N HIS A 123 3.52 8.72 0.23
CA HIS A 123 3.47 9.79 -0.77
C HIS A 123 4.87 10.33 -1.04
N GLU A 124 5.66 10.55 0.00
CA GLU A 124 7.02 11.06 -0.15
C GLU A 124 7.93 10.07 -0.86
N ILE A 125 7.82 8.78 -0.54
CA ILE A 125 8.62 7.75 -1.21
C ILE A 125 8.29 7.71 -2.70
N VAL A 126 7.00 7.77 -3.04
CA VAL A 126 6.57 7.78 -4.44
C VAL A 126 7.14 9.00 -5.14
N ARG A 127 7.09 10.18 -4.48
CA ARG A 127 7.60 11.43 -5.06
C ARG A 127 9.09 11.34 -5.37
N VAL A 128 9.90 10.83 -4.43
CA VAL A 128 11.36 10.78 -4.65
C VAL A 128 11.75 9.74 -5.72
N HIS A 129 10.84 8.87 -6.09
CA HIS A 129 11.04 7.91 -7.17
C HIS A 129 10.36 8.37 -8.47
N ASP A 130 9.91 9.64 -8.52
CA ASP A 130 9.25 10.24 -9.69
C ASP A 130 8.01 9.47 -10.13
N GLY A 131 7.33 8.86 -9.17
CA GLY A 131 6.12 8.10 -9.43
C GLY A 131 4.87 8.88 -9.15
N ARG A 132 3.75 8.20 -9.29
CA ARG A 132 2.43 8.75 -8.97
C ARG A 132 1.64 7.74 -8.17
N ILE A 133 0.84 8.23 -7.23
CA ILE A 133 -0.06 7.38 -6.46
C ILE A 133 -1.48 7.91 -6.59
N THR A 134 -2.42 7.01 -6.79
CA THR A 134 -3.85 7.34 -6.83
C THR A 134 -4.58 6.44 -5.85
N VAL A 135 -5.76 6.91 -5.43
CA VAL A 135 -6.63 6.14 -4.54
C VAL A 135 -8.02 6.14 -5.12
N GLN A 136 -8.66 4.97 -5.14
CA GLN A 136 -10.02 4.83 -5.66
C GLN A 136 -10.77 3.78 -4.87
N SER A 137 -12.09 3.78 -5.02
CA SER A 137 -12.93 2.78 -4.39
C SER A 137 -12.81 1.47 -5.15
N SER A 138 -12.76 0.36 -4.40
CA SER A 138 -12.76 -0.97 -5.03
C SER A 138 -14.20 -1.43 -5.26
N PRO A 139 -14.42 -2.43 -6.15
CA PRO A 139 -15.77 -2.97 -6.36
C PRO A 139 -16.43 -3.52 -5.11
N SER A 140 -15.65 -3.94 -4.12
CA SER A 140 -16.17 -4.46 -2.85
C SER A 140 -16.57 -3.36 -1.88
N GLY A 141 -16.34 -2.09 -2.22
CA GLY A 141 -16.56 -0.97 -1.30
C GLY A 141 -15.32 -0.58 -0.50
N GLY A 142 -14.23 -1.32 -0.65
CA GLY A 142 -12.97 -0.99 -0.01
C GLY A 142 -12.16 0.04 -0.79
N THR A 143 -10.84 -0.09 -0.76
CA THR A 143 -9.94 0.91 -1.32
C THR A 143 -8.87 0.26 -2.19
N ILE A 144 -8.52 0.94 -3.28
CA ILE A 144 -7.38 0.56 -4.13
C ILE A 144 -6.41 1.73 -4.15
N PHE A 145 -5.17 1.48 -3.68
CA PHE A 145 -4.05 2.39 -3.90
C PHE A 145 -3.27 1.87 -5.10
N GLU A 146 -3.05 2.72 -6.08
CA GLU A 146 -2.25 2.36 -7.23
C GLU A 146 -1.05 3.28 -7.34
N VAL A 147 0.14 2.68 -7.49
CA VAL A 147 1.40 3.41 -7.64
C VAL A 147 1.96 3.06 -9.01
N VAL A 148 2.41 4.08 -9.74
CA VAL A 148 3.00 3.90 -11.05
C VAL A 148 4.36 4.57 -11.08
N PHE A 149 5.38 3.81 -11.45
CA PHE A 149 6.73 4.33 -11.67
C PHE A 149 7.06 4.19 -13.14
N THR A 150 7.58 5.25 -13.74
CA THR A 150 8.05 5.20 -15.13
C THR A 150 9.56 5.00 -15.13
N GLN A 151 10.00 4.03 -15.88
CA GLN A 151 11.42 3.64 -15.90
C GLN A 151 12.06 3.85 -17.25
#